data_f4ff71e00e3d81d8263e5d892a3b6fdd
#
_entry.id   f4ff71e00e3d81d8263e5d892a3b6fdd
#
_cell.length_a   1.000
_cell.length_b   1.000
_cell.length_c   1.000
_cell.angle_alpha   90.00
_cell.angle_beta   90.00
_cell.angle_gamma   90.00
#
_symmetry.space_group_name_H-M   'P 1'
#
loop_
_entity.id
_entity.type
_entity.pdbx_description
1 polymer ?
#
loop_
_entity_poly.entity_id
_entity_poly.type
_entity_poly.pdbx_seq_one_letter_code
_entity_poly.pdbx_strand_id
1 'polypeptide(L)'
;MINYKKADLNELDQIIRCRMEFIREDMGTQSLEMEAVIQAQLQEYLKNHLNRDCFVFAAEEDGKIISIAFLLIQEKPANPRFPHGRVGDIMNVYTVAEKRR
;
A
#
# COMPACT_ATOMS: atom_id res chain seq x y z
N MET A 1 3.38 21.45 5.62
CA MET A 1 3.69 21.26 4.19
C MET A 1 3.57 19.78 3.84
N ILE A 2 2.98 19.47 2.70
CA ILE A 2 2.81 18.09 2.26
C ILE A 2 3.97 17.70 1.36
N ASN A 3 4.61 16.59 1.67
CA ASN A 3 5.66 16.01 0.86
C ASN A 3 5.16 14.72 0.21
N TYR A 4 5.49 14.53 -1.06
CA TYR A 4 5.15 13.30 -1.78
C TYR A 4 6.41 12.48 -1.94
N LYS A 5 6.30 11.18 -1.69
CA LYS A 5 7.48 10.32 -1.74
C LYS A 5 7.12 8.86 -2.02
N LYS A 6 8.13 8.12 -2.39
CA LYS A 6 8.06 6.66 -2.45
C LYS A 6 8.48 6.13 -1.09
N ALA A 7 7.58 5.47 -0.38
CA ALA A 7 7.84 4.99 0.97
C ALA A 7 8.84 3.82 0.99
N ASP A 8 9.50 3.65 2.11
CA ASP A 8 10.44 2.54 2.30
C ASP A 8 10.16 1.81 3.62
N LEU A 9 11.00 0.83 3.95
CA LEU A 9 10.78 -0.01 5.13
C LEU A 9 10.86 0.73 6.45
N ASN A 10 11.45 1.93 6.48
CA ASN A 10 11.45 2.75 7.70
C ASN A 10 10.05 3.23 8.05
N GLU A 11 9.13 3.18 7.09
CA GLU A 11 7.76 3.65 7.25
C GLU A 11 6.75 2.51 7.29
N LEU A 12 7.25 1.28 7.50
CA LEU A 12 6.41 0.08 7.48
C LEU A 12 5.19 0.19 8.37
N ASP A 13 5.36 0.67 9.60
CA ASP A 13 4.24 0.78 10.54
C ASP A 13 3.16 1.73 10.03
N GLN A 14 3.56 2.85 9.44
CA GLN A 14 2.61 3.80 8.89
C GLN A 14 1.89 3.26 7.64
N ILE A 15 2.62 2.54 6.79
CA ILE A 15 2.02 1.89 5.61
C ILE A 15 0.96 0.88 6.06
N ILE A 16 1.29 0.04 7.04
CA ILE A 16 0.36 -0.97 7.55
C ILE A 16 -0.85 -0.32 8.19
N ARG A 17 -0.64 0.74 8.97
CA ARG A 17 -1.75 1.48 9.58
C ARG A 17 -2.73 1.97 8.52
N CYS A 18 -2.22 2.62 7.47
CA CYS A 18 -3.08 3.13 6.40
C CYS A 18 -3.80 2.00 5.66
N ARG A 19 -3.12 0.88 5.41
CA ARG A 19 -3.72 -0.28 4.75
C ARG A 19 -4.83 -0.87 5.61
N MET A 20 -4.62 -0.98 6.93
CA MET A 20 -5.64 -1.50 7.84
C MET A 20 -6.86 -0.57 7.91
N GLU A 21 -6.63 0.74 7.95
CA GLU A 21 -7.72 1.71 7.92
C GLU A 21 -8.52 1.60 6.63
N PHE A 22 -7.83 1.45 5.49
CA PHE A 22 -8.48 1.26 4.19
C PHE A 22 -9.36 0.00 4.20
N ILE A 23 -8.82 -1.12 4.70
CA ILE A 23 -9.57 -2.39 4.75
C ILE A 23 -10.82 -2.23 5.61
N ARG A 24 -10.72 -1.57 6.76
CA ARG A 24 -11.88 -1.36 7.63
C ARG A 24 -12.96 -0.54 6.94
N GLU A 25 -12.57 0.49 6.19
CA GLU A 25 -13.56 1.31 5.49
C GLU A 25 -14.19 0.58 4.31
N ASP A 26 -13.39 -0.20 3.59
CA ASP A 26 -13.86 -0.87 2.37
C ASP A 26 -14.62 -2.16 2.65
N MET A 27 -14.14 -2.94 3.63
CA MET A 27 -14.66 -4.29 3.91
C MET A 27 -15.26 -4.43 5.31
N GLY A 28 -15.19 -3.38 6.13
CA GLY A 28 -15.67 -3.41 7.51
C GLY A 28 -14.60 -3.88 8.48
N THR A 29 -14.86 -3.64 9.76
CA THR A 29 -13.93 -4.03 10.82
C THR A 29 -14.04 -5.53 11.05
N GLN A 30 -12.90 -6.19 11.08
CA GLN A 30 -12.82 -7.64 11.31
C GLN A 30 -12.55 -7.93 12.78
N SER A 31 -12.58 -9.22 13.14
CA SER A 31 -12.23 -9.64 14.50
C SER A 31 -10.76 -9.31 14.79
N LEU A 32 -10.40 -9.23 16.07
CA LEU A 32 -9.01 -9.01 16.47
C LEU A 32 -8.09 -10.09 15.92
N GLU A 33 -8.57 -11.35 15.91
CA GLU A 33 -7.80 -12.47 15.37
C GLU A 33 -7.53 -12.30 13.88
N MET A 34 -8.56 -11.94 13.12
CA MET A 34 -8.42 -11.73 11.68
C MET A 34 -7.48 -10.56 11.39
N GLU A 35 -7.63 -9.45 12.11
CA GLU A 35 -6.75 -8.30 11.91
C GLU A 35 -5.28 -8.64 12.21
N ALA A 36 -5.04 -9.46 13.23
CA ALA A 36 -3.68 -9.90 13.55
C ALA A 36 -3.08 -10.73 12.42
N VAL A 37 -3.87 -11.62 11.82
CA VAL A 37 -3.43 -12.43 10.67
C VAL A 37 -3.08 -11.53 9.49
N ILE A 38 -3.93 -10.56 9.19
CA ILE A 38 -3.72 -9.63 8.07
C ILE A 38 -2.46 -8.80 8.30
N GLN A 39 -2.30 -8.25 9.50
CA GLN A 39 -1.12 -7.43 9.82
C GLN A 39 0.17 -8.23 9.71
N ALA A 40 0.18 -9.47 10.19
CA ALA A 40 1.36 -10.33 10.10
C ALA A 40 1.73 -10.60 8.63
N GLN A 41 0.73 -10.87 7.79
CA GLN A 41 0.95 -11.08 6.37
C GLN A 41 1.48 -9.82 5.69
N LEU A 42 0.93 -8.65 6.04
CA LEU A 42 1.37 -7.38 5.47
C LEU A 42 2.83 -7.09 5.83
N GLN A 43 3.23 -7.35 7.07
CA GLN A 43 4.63 -7.17 7.47
C GLN A 43 5.56 -8.02 6.63
N GLU A 44 5.25 -9.30 6.51
CA GLU A 44 6.08 -10.23 5.74
C GLU A 44 6.08 -9.89 4.27
N TYR A 45 4.90 -9.60 3.71
CA TYR A 45 4.76 -9.24 2.32
C TYR A 45 5.58 -7.99 1.98
N LEU A 46 5.44 -6.93 2.75
CA LEU A 46 6.14 -5.68 2.47
C LEU A 46 7.64 -5.81 2.65
N LYS A 47 8.09 -6.57 3.64
CA LYS A 47 9.53 -6.82 3.80
C LYS A 47 10.14 -7.49 2.58
N ASN A 48 9.39 -8.37 1.93
CA ASN A 48 9.88 -9.13 0.78
C ASN A 48 9.66 -8.43 -0.56
N HIS A 49 8.70 -7.52 -0.65
CA HIS A 49 8.27 -6.96 -1.94
C HIS A 49 8.43 -5.45 -2.07
N LEU A 50 8.50 -4.71 -0.96
CA LEU A 50 8.55 -3.25 -1.02
C LEU A 50 9.81 -2.78 -1.75
N ASN A 51 9.58 -1.93 -2.75
CA ASN A 51 10.61 -1.38 -3.63
C ASN A 51 11.29 -2.43 -4.52
N ARG A 52 10.66 -3.59 -4.67
CA ARG A 52 11.06 -4.62 -5.64
C ARG A 52 10.00 -4.77 -6.71
N ASP A 53 8.80 -5.20 -6.32
CA ASP A 53 7.66 -5.33 -7.22
C ASP A 53 6.37 -4.77 -6.61
N CYS A 54 6.47 -4.22 -5.40
CA CYS A 54 5.41 -3.45 -4.75
C CYS A 54 5.99 -2.09 -4.36
N PHE A 55 5.36 -1.03 -4.84
CA PHE A 55 5.80 0.34 -4.55
C PHE A 55 4.66 1.07 -3.85
N VAL A 56 4.99 1.80 -2.79
CA VAL A 56 4.00 2.57 -2.05
C VAL A 56 4.34 4.03 -2.18
N PHE A 57 3.46 4.78 -2.83
CA PHE A 57 3.61 6.22 -2.95
C PHE A 57 2.80 6.87 -1.86
N ALA A 58 3.38 7.83 -1.18
CA ALA A 58 2.80 8.42 0.02
C ALA A 58 2.80 9.93 -0.03
N ALA A 59 1.79 10.55 0.57
CA ALA A 59 1.80 11.95 0.92
C ALA A 59 2.00 12.03 2.43
N GLU A 60 2.92 12.87 2.85
CA GLU A 60 3.31 13.01 4.25
C GLU A 60 3.15 14.45 4.70
N GLU A 61 2.61 14.64 5.89
CA GLU A 61 2.49 15.96 6.50
C GLU A 61 2.98 15.87 7.93
N ASP A 62 3.97 16.71 8.27
CA ASP A 62 4.56 16.75 9.61
C ASP A 62 5.03 15.38 10.12
N GLY A 63 5.67 14.62 9.23
CA GLY A 63 6.21 13.30 9.55
C GLY A 63 5.20 12.17 9.59
N LYS A 64 3.94 12.46 9.28
CA LYS A 64 2.87 11.45 9.30
C LYS A 64 2.35 11.21 7.89
N ILE A 65 2.23 9.96 7.49
CA ILE A 65 1.63 9.60 6.20
C ILE A 65 0.12 9.82 6.29
N ILE A 66 -0.40 10.62 5.36
CA ILE A 66 -1.83 10.96 5.29
C ILE A 66 -2.53 10.36 4.08
N SER A 67 -1.77 9.88 3.10
CA SER A 67 -2.35 9.28 1.90
C SER A 67 -1.37 8.28 1.32
N ILE A 68 -1.89 7.17 0.79
CA ILE A 68 -1.07 6.15 0.14
C ILE A 68 -1.72 5.63 -1.13
N ALA A 69 -0.89 5.11 -2.02
CA ALA A 69 -1.33 4.34 -3.18
C ALA A 69 -0.29 3.25 -3.41
N PHE A 70 -0.76 2.02 -3.65
CA PHE A 70 0.11 0.89 -3.94
C PHE A 70 0.18 0.68 -5.45
N LEU A 71 1.39 0.41 -5.95
CA LEU A 71 1.61 -0.02 -7.32
C LEU A 71 2.26 -1.40 -7.28
N LEU A 72 1.60 -2.39 -7.86
CA LEU A 72 2.14 -3.75 -7.99
C LEU A 72 2.58 -3.98 -9.41
N ILE A 73 3.81 -4.47 -9.58
CA ILE A 73 4.31 -4.85 -10.90
C ILE A 73 4.24 -6.37 -11.01
N GLN A 74 3.54 -6.85 -12.04
CA GLN A 74 3.37 -8.28 -12.26
C GLN A 74 4.01 -8.69 -13.57
N GLU A 75 4.59 -9.88 -13.60
CA GLU A 75 5.05 -10.50 -14.83
C GLU A 75 4.02 -11.52 -15.28
N LYS A 76 3.71 -11.48 -16.57
CA LYS A 76 2.77 -12.40 -17.21
C LYS A 76 3.39 -12.87 -18.54
N PRO A 77 2.91 -13.98 -19.09
CA PRO A 77 3.35 -14.37 -20.45
C PRO A 77 3.11 -13.22 -21.43
N ALA A 78 4.13 -12.91 -22.22
CA ALA A 78 4.09 -11.79 -23.14
C ALA A 78 3.03 -12.00 -24.23
N ASN A 79 2.49 -10.90 -24.73
CA ASN A 79 1.57 -10.88 -25.85
C ASN A 79 1.71 -9.54 -26.58
N PRO A 80 1.03 -9.31 -27.72
CA PRO A 80 1.19 -8.05 -28.47
C PRO A 80 0.83 -6.78 -27.67
N ARG A 81 -0.05 -6.87 -26.67
CA ARG A 81 -0.38 -5.72 -25.81
C ARG A 81 0.69 -5.45 -24.79
N PHE A 82 1.31 -6.52 -24.28
CA PHE A 82 2.32 -6.45 -23.25
C PHE A 82 3.53 -7.27 -23.69
N PRO A 83 4.30 -6.74 -24.66
CA PRO A 83 5.37 -7.53 -25.28
C PRO A 83 6.49 -7.92 -24.31
N HIS A 84 6.62 -7.19 -23.20
CA HIS A 84 7.61 -7.51 -22.16
C HIS A 84 7.01 -8.28 -20.99
N GLY A 85 5.68 -8.55 -21.03
CA GLY A 85 4.99 -9.31 -20.00
C GLY A 85 4.83 -8.59 -18.67
N ARG A 86 5.09 -7.28 -18.61
CA ARG A 86 5.02 -6.52 -17.35
C ARG A 86 3.76 -5.67 -17.32
N VAL A 87 3.03 -5.77 -16.19
CA VAL A 87 1.77 -5.04 -15.99
C VAL A 87 1.82 -4.39 -14.61
N GLY A 88 1.39 -3.13 -14.54
CA GLY A 88 1.27 -2.42 -13.28
C GLY A 88 -0.19 -2.30 -12.86
N ASP A 89 -0.47 -2.64 -11.60
CA ASP A 89 -1.79 -2.47 -10.99
C ASP A 89 -1.69 -1.45 -9.86
N ILE A 90 -2.54 -0.44 -9.90
CA ILE A 90 -2.65 0.53 -8.80
C ILE A 90 -3.81 0.09 -7.92
N MET A 91 -3.54 -0.02 -6.63
CA MET A 91 -4.56 -0.43 -5.67
C MET A 91 -4.39 0.30 -4.34
N ASN A 92 -5.37 0.18 -3.47
CA ASN A 92 -5.32 0.73 -2.11
C ASN A 92 -5.02 2.24 -2.10
N VAL A 93 -5.74 3.00 -2.94
CA VAL A 93 -5.66 4.46 -2.89
C VAL A 93 -6.46 4.91 -1.67
N TYR A 94 -5.79 5.50 -0.69
CA TYR A 94 -6.41 5.84 0.58
C TYR A 94 -5.87 7.15 1.12
N THR A 95 -6.78 8.00 1.60
CA THR A 95 -6.42 9.22 2.32
C THR A 95 -7.12 9.18 3.68
N VAL A 96 -6.39 9.51 4.76
CA VAL A 96 -6.97 9.52 6.10
C VAL A 96 -8.19 10.45 6.16
N ALA A 97 -9.20 10.06 6.95
CA ALA A 97 -10.51 10.71 6.93
C ALA A 97 -10.45 12.23 7.15
N GLU A 98 -9.62 12.69 8.09
CA GLU A 98 -9.52 14.11 8.42
C GLU A 98 -8.85 14.96 7.34
N LYS A 99 -8.28 14.35 6.31
CA LYS A 99 -7.64 15.06 5.19
C LYS A 99 -8.42 14.98 3.89
N ARG A 100 -9.58 14.36 3.91
CA ARG A 100 -10.46 14.30 2.73
C ARG A 100 -11.26 15.58 2.61
N ARG A 101 -11.68 15.86 1.39
CA ARG A 101 -12.58 16.97 1.11
C ARG A 101 -14.04 16.55 1.21
#